data_b55b1f983024bee3dd64232708c1a834
#
_entry.id   b55b1f983024bee3dd64232708c1a834
#
_cell.length_a   1.000
_cell.length_b   1.000
_cell.length_c   1.000
_cell.angle_alpha   90.00
_cell.angle_beta   90.00
_cell.angle_gamma   90.00
#
_symmetry.space_group_name_H-M   'P 1'
#
loop_
_entity.id
_entity.type
_entity.pdbx_description
1 polymer ?
#
loop_
_entity_poly.entity_id
_entity_poly.type
_entity_poly.pdbx_seq_one_letter_code
_entity_poly.pdbx_strand_id
1 'polypeptide(L)'
;MQQDEQKRLDADAKSQKAELENQKKQASELEESYNKLVEEYQKQIAQLEAEKRSAQVDMSSIRDFVISTSFSGTIESVSGFIQPVQGGSKSAGTWAYASGGLHLGLDWAAPVGTSVVAPASGVILYAAAPVGSNSGYLGNWTGYPAGGGNTIQMLCNVNGTLYAVSFFHLSQNIYVSAGQSVSQGQTIALSGNSGNSSGAHTHIEVYNLGSMSVSDAVARFSAGADFAWGTGWSGGSTCEAGSAAPCRERPEKFFS
;
A
#
# COMPACT_ATOMS: atom_id res chain seq x y z
N MET A 1 -70.05 -16.74 33.21
CA MET A 1 -68.83 -17.57 33.49
C MET A 1 -68.32 -18.28 32.23
N GLN A 2 -69.01 -19.27 31.63
CA GLN A 2 -68.48 -19.98 30.43
C GLN A 2 -68.30 -19.08 29.18
N GLN A 3 -69.20 -18.11 28.92
CA GLN A 3 -69.10 -17.19 27.80
C GLN A 3 -67.94 -16.20 27.92
N ASP A 4 -67.60 -15.80 29.13
CA ASP A 4 -66.54 -14.84 29.39
C ASP A 4 -65.15 -15.53 29.26
N GLU A 5 -65.08 -16.78 29.68
CA GLU A 5 -63.87 -17.60 29.52
C GLU A 5 -63.58 -17.90 28.05
N GLN A 6 -64.64 -18.22 27.23
CA GLN A 6 -64.48 -18.40 25.78
C GLN A 6 -64.02 -17.13 25.08
N LYS A 7 -64.53 -15.94 25.45
CA LYS A 7 -64.10 -14.67 24.89
C LYS A 7 -62.64 -14.35 25.22
N ARG A 8 -62.18 -14.71 26.40
CA ARG A 8 -60.75 -14.57 26.78
C ARG A 8 -59.87 -15.50 25.96
N LEU A 9 -60.23 -16.76 25.80
CA LEU A 9 -59.50 -17.72 24.97
C LEU A 9 -59.40 -17.28 23.51
N ASP A 10 -60.49 -16.76 22.97
CA ASP A 10 -60.54 -16.27 21.58
C ASP A 10 -59.66 -14.99 21.41
N ALA A 11 -59.64 -14.13 22.41
CA ALA A 11 -58.76 -12.93 22.41
C ALA A 11 -57.27 -13.31 22.52
N ASP A 12 -56.93 -14.27 23.40
CA ASP A 12 -55.56 -14.76 23.56
C ASP A 12 -55.07 -15.47 22.28
N ALA A 13 -55.92 -16.33 21.68
CA ALA A 13 -55.62 -17.00 20.40
C ALA A 13 -55.39 -16.00 19.27
N LYS A 14 -56.15 -14.92 19.21
CA LYS A 14 -56.00 -13.84 18.22
C LYS A 14 -54.68 -13.07 18.44
N SER A 15 -54.34 -12.80 19.72
CA SER A 15 -53.09 -12.15 20.08
C SER A 15 -51.87 -13.00 19.70
N GLN A 16 -51.89 -14.27 20.07
CA GLN A 16 -50.83 -15.23 19.74
C GLN A 16 -50.64 -15.39 18.22
N LYS A 17 -51.75 -15.41 17.47
CA LYS A 17 -51.67 -15.46 16.01
C LYS A 17 -51.02 -14.20 15.43
N ALA A 18 -51.35 -13.03 15.93
CA ALA A 18 -50.76 -11.76 15.47
C ALA A 18 -49.27 -11.70 15.81
N GLU A 19 -48.85 -12.17 16.98
CA GLU A 19 -47.46 -12.28 17.36
C GLU A 19 -46.66 -13.24 16.49
N LEU A 20 -47.22 -14.41 16.21
CA LEU A 20 -46.62 -15.40 15.29
C LEU A 20 -46.42 -14.84 13.87
N GLU A 21 -47.42 -14.11 13.34
CA GLU A 21 -47.29 -13.44 12.04
C GLU A 21 -46.16 -12.38 12.03
N ASN A 22 -46.04 -11.63 13.12
CA ASN A 22 -44.97 -10.65 13.27
C ASN A 22 -43.58 -11.34 13.34
N GLN A 23 -43.46 -12.40 14.11
CA GLN A 23 -42.21 -13.19 14.20
C GLN A 23 -41.83 -13.80 12.85
N LYS A 24 -42.78 -14.32 12.09
CA LYS A 24 -42.54 -14.83 10.72
C LYS A 24 -42.05 -13.74 9.78
N LYS A 25 -42.61 -12.53 9.88
CA LYS A 25 -42.19 -11.39 9.07
C LYS A 25 -40.74 -10.99 9.42
N GLN A 26 -40.42 -10.89 10.71
CA GLN A 26 -39.06 -10.57 11.18
C GLN A 26 -38.04 -11.65 10.77
N ALA A 27 -38.42 -12.94 10.83
CA ALA A 27 -37.55 -14.01 10.38
C ALA A 27 -37.27 -13.94 8.86
N SER A 28 -38.28 -13.61 8.05
CA SER A 28 -38.11 -13.43 6.59
C SER A 28 -37.22 -12.23 6.26
N GLU A 29 -37.35 -11.09 6.97
CA GLU A 29 -36.53 -9.90 6.81
C GLU A 29 -35.06 -10.18 7.20
N LEU A 30 -34.86 -10.96 8.26
CA LEU A 30 -33.54 -11.40 8.71
C LEU A 30 -32.88 -12.34 7.68
N GLU A 31 -33.63 -13.30 7.16
CA GLU A 31 -33.17 -14.22 6.12
C GLU A 31 -32.75 -13.48 4.84
N GLU A 32 -33.54 -12.48 4.42
CA GLU A 32 -33.19 -11.65 3.26
C GLU A 32 -31.91 -10.84 3.50
N SER A 33 -31.76 -10.26 4.68
CA SER A 33 -30.55 -9.51 5.05
C SER A 33 -29.31 -10.41 5.12
N TYR A 34 -29.47 -11.62 5.65
CA TYR A 34 -28.39 -12.62 5.70
C TYR A 34 -27.97 -13.06 4.29
N ASN A 35 -28.91 -13.31 3.40
CA ASN A 35 -28.62 -13.70 2.02
C ASN A 35 -27.86 -12.59 1.26
N LYS A 36 -28.26 -11.32 1.44
CA LYS A 36 -27.52 -10.18 0.89
C LYS A 36 -26.08 -10.11 1.40
N LEU A 37 -25.88 -10.34 2.68
CA LEU A 37 -24.54 -10.36 3.29
C LEU A 37 -23.68 -11.51 2.75
N VAL A 38 -24.28 -12.70 2.58
CA VAL A 38 -23.59 -13.86 1.97
C VAL A 38 -23.17 -13.57 0.53
N GLU A 39 -24.04 -12.96 -0.27
CA GLU A 39 -23.71 -12.56 -1.65
C GLU A 39 -22.57 -11.53 -1.68
N GLU A 40 -22.56 -10.58 -0.77
CA GLU A 40 -21.50 -9.59 -0.67
C GLU A 40 -20.15 -10.24 -0.31
N TYR A 41 -20.12 -11.13 0.68
CA TYR A 41 -18.91 -11.88 1.02
C TYR A 41 -18.42 -12.78 -0.13
N GLN A 42 -19.31 -13.42 -0.86
CA GLN A 42 -18.94 -14.23 -2.04
C GLN A 42 -18.28 -13.36 -3.13
N LYS A 43 -18.77 -12.15 -3.36
CA LYS A 43 -18.14 -11.19 -4.28
C LYS A 43 -16.75 -10.77 -3.79
N GLN A 44 -16.61 -10.49 -2.50
CA GLN A 44 -15.29 -10.13 -1.91
C GLN A 44 -14.29 -11.29 -2.02
N ILE A 45 -14.71 -12.52 -1.76
CA ILE A 45 -13.85 -13.71 -1.90
C ILE A 45 -13.42 -13.88 -3.37
N ALA A 46 -14.35 -13.78 -4.32
CA ALA A 46 -14.02 -13.89 -5.74
C ALA A 46 -13.04 -12.79 -6.21
N GLN A 47 -13.19 -11.57 -5.68
CA GLN A 47 -12.29 -10.48 -5.94
C GLN A 47 -10.89 -10.76 -5.36
N LEU A 48 -10.79 -11.17 -4.10
CA LEU A 48 -9.51 -11.54 -3.47
C LEU A 48 -8.80 -12.69 -4.20
N GLU A 49 -9.54 -13.67 -4.69
CA GLU A 49 -8.97 -14.77 -5.49
C GLU A 49 -8.46 -14.29 -6.86
N ALA A 50 -9.14 -13.34 -7.49
CA ALA A 50 -8.69 -12.73 -8.74
C ALA A 50 -7.42 -11.88 -8.51
N GLU A 51 -7.38 -11.11 -7.44
CA GLU A 51 -6.22 -10.32 -7.03
C GLU A 51 -5.01 -11.21 -6.70
N LYS A 52 -5.23 -12.31 -5.97
CA LYS A 52 -4.18 -13.31 -5.70
C LYS A 52 -3.62 -13.91 -6.98
N ARG A 53 -4.45 -14.20 -7.97
CA ARG A 53 -4.01 -14.69 -9.28
C ARG A 53 -3.23 -13.62 -10.06
N SER A 54 -3.69 -12.38 -10.05
CA SER A 54 -2.99 -11.25 -10.66
C SER A 54 -1.64 -11.02 -10.01
N ALA A 55 -1.56 -11.02 -8.67
CA ALA A 55 -0.32 -10.89 -7.94
C ALA A 55 0.69 -12.03 -8.25
N GLN A 56 0.22 -13.26 -8.47
CA GLN A 56 1.08 -14.37 -8.87
C GLN A 56 1.65 -14.22 -10.30
N VAL A 57 0.87 -13.66 -11.22
CA VAL A 57 1.34 -13.35 -12.58
C VAL A 57 2.35 -12.19 -12.55
N ASP A 58 2.08 -11.15 -11.75
CA ASP A 58 3.00 -10.02 -11.57
C ASP A 58 4.33 -10.47 -10.96
N MET A 59 4.34 -11.37 -9.99
CA MET A 59 5.56 -11.91 -9.39
C MET A 59 6.48 -12.60 -10.40
N SER A 60 5.95 -13.29 -11.40
CA SER A 60 6.76 -13.92 -12.45
C SER A 60 7.35 -12.90 -13.42
N SER A 61 6.58 -11.92 -13.84
CA SER A 61 7.03 -10.83 -14.71
C SER A 61 8.02 -9.90 -14.00
N ILE A 62 7.88 -9.69 -12.69
CA ILE A 62 8.80 -8.91 -11.86
C ILE A 62 10.15 -9.62 -11.74
N ARG A 63 10.18 -10.95 -11.57
CA ARG A 63 11.43 -11.70 -11.54
C ARG A 63 12.24 -11.51 -12.82
N ASP A 64 11.59 -11.56 -13.97
CA ASP A 64 12.25 -11.36 -15.25
C ASP A 64 12.76 -9.92 -15.43
N PHE A 65 12.09 -8.95 -14.85
CA PHE A 65 12.45 -7.53 -14.90
C PHE A 65 13.61 -7.18 -13.95
N VAL A 66 13.62 -7.75 -12.73
CA VAL A 66 14.64 -7.51 -11.69
C VAL A 66 15.91 -8.32 -11.93
N ILE A 67 15.81 -9.55 -12.47
CA ILE A 67 16.95 -10.47 -12.71
C ILE A 67 17.88 -9.96 -13.80
N SER A 68 17.43 -9.08 -14.71
CA SER A 68 18.28 -8.52 -15.76
C SER A 68 19.25 -7.42 -15.29
N THR A 69 19.18 -7.03 -14.02
CA THR A 69 19.95 -5.90 -13.48
C THR A 69 21.12 -6.37 -12.63
N SER A 70 22.29 -6.57 -13.25
CA SER A 70 23.55 -6.60 -12.52
C SER A 70 24.10 -5.18 -12.44
N PHE A 71 23.97 -4.55 -11.27
CA PHE A 71 24.66 -3.29 -10.97
C PHE A 71 25.98 -3.59 -10.25
N SER A 72 27.10 -3.24 -10.87
CA SER A 72 28.46 -3.39 -10.31
C SER A 72 29.12 -2.04 -10.02
N GLY A 73 28.36 -0.94 -10.08
CA GLY A 73 28.84 0.41 -9.86
C GLY A 73 28.89 0.80 -8.38
N THR A 74 29.44 1.98 -8.13
CA THR A 74 29.41 2.67 -6.83
C THR A 74 28.30 3.70 -6.84
N ILE A 75 27.63 3.91 -5.69
CA ILE A 75 26.68 4.99 -5.48
C ILE A 75 27.44 6.15 -4.82
N GLU A 76 27.41 7.32 -5.45
CA GLU A 76 27.97 8.53 -4.88
C GLU A 76 27.29 8.85 -3.55
N SER A 77 28.08 9.10 -2.49
CA SER A 77 27.55 9.49 -1.19
C SER A 77 27.25 10.99 -1.17
N VAL A 78 26.04 11.33 -0.75
CA VAL A 78 25.62 12.73 -0.52
C VAL A 78 25.51 13.03 0.96
N SER A 79 25.54 14.31 1.34
CA SER A 79 25.52 14.75 2.74
C SER A 79 24.14 14.70 3.40
N GLY A 80 23.08 14.43 2.64
CA GLY A 80 21.70 14.36 3.14
C GLY A 80 20.70 14.13 2.04
N PHE A 81 19.48 13.78 2.42
CA PHE A 81 18.36 13.71 1.51
C PHE A 81 17.80 15.10 1.18
N ILE A 82 17.21 15.25 0.00
CA ILE A 82 16.36 16.40 -0.35
C ILE A 82 14.91 15.95 -0.45
N GLN A 83 13.97 16.89 -0.36
CA GLN A 83 12.54 16.62 -0.53
C GLN A 83 12.27 16.04 -1.92
N PRO A 84 11.69 14.82 -2.04
CA PRO A 84 11.52 14.18 -3.35
C PRO A 84 10.35 14.74 -4.15
N VAL A 85 9.24 15.13 -3.52
CA VAL A 85 8.07 15.67 -4.22
C VAL A 85 8.18 17.19 -4.27
N GLN A 86 8.28 17.75 -5.46
CA GLN A 86 8.57 19.17 -5.69
C GLN A 86 7.32 20.04 -5.62
N GLY A 87 6.67 20.10 -4.45
CA GLY A 87 5.46 20.83 -4.17
C GLY A 87 4.49 20.05 -3.28
N GLY A 88 3.39 20.65 -2.90
CA GLY A 88 2.42 20.02 -2.00
C GLY A 88 2.81 20.08 -0.53
N SER A 89 2.27 19.16 0.27
CA SER A 89 2.49 19.11 1.72
C SER A 89 2.19 17.72 2.29
N LYS A 90 2.68 17.46 3.49
CA LYS A 90 2.35 16.24 4.23
C LYS A 90 0.84 16.12 4.46
N SER A 91 0.24 15.00 4.06
CA SER A 91 -1.17 14.67 4.32
C SER A 91 -1.36 13.59 5.38
N ALA A 92 -0.44 12.62 5.48
CA ALA A 92 -0.42 11.65 6.57
C ALA A 92 1.01 11.33 6.99
N GLY A 93 1.22 11.16 8.29
CA GLY A 93 2.51 10.81 8.88
C GLY A 93 2.69 9.32 9.06
N THR A 94 3.93 8.93 9.39
CA THR A 94 4.33 7.54 9.58
C THR A 94 3.83 6.97 10.90
N TRP A 95 3.58 5.69 10.91
CA TRP A 95 3.12 4.71 11.88
C TRP A 95 1.61 4.67 12.09
N ALA A 96 0.88 5.75 11.91
CA ALA A 96 -0.58 5.72 12.00
C ALA A 96 -1.24 6.83 11.18
N TYR A 97 -2.37 6.52 10.56
CA TYR A 97 -3.28 7.53 10.03
C TYR A 97 -4.02 8.25 11.17
N ALA A 98 -4.39 9.50 10.96
CA ALA A 98 -5.19 10.26 11.93
C ALA A 98 -6.57 9.61 12.20
N SER A 99 -7.13 8.91 11.22
CA SER A 99 -8.36 8.12 11.32
C SER A 99 -8.20 6.76 11.99
N GLY A 100 -7.00 6.39 12.39
CA GLY A 100 -6.63 5.06 12.88
C GLY A 100 -6.13 4.14 11.75
N GLY A 101 -5.46 3.07 12.15
CA GLY A 101 -4.82 2.11 11.24
C GLY A 101 -3.33 2.37 11.04
N LEU A 102 -2.63 1.32 10.65
CA LEU A 102 -1.19 1.35 10.43
C LEU A 102 -0.85 2.09 9.14
N HIS A 103 0.16 2.98 9.21
CA HIS A 103 0.72 3.68 8.07
C HIS A 103 2.24 3.57 8.07
N LEU A 104 2.82 2.89 7.08
CA LEU A 104 4.23 2.49 7.09
C LEU A 104 5.18 3.51 6.44
N GLY A 105 4.66 4.64 5.96
CA GLY A 105 5.43 5.68 5.32
C GLY A 105 4.86 7.07 5.53
N LEU A 106 5.27 7.99 4.69
CA LEU A 106 4.85 9.38 4.64
C LEU A 106 3.99 9.61 3.40
N ASP A 107 2.78 10.09 3.56
CA ASP A 107 1.96 10.55 2.44
C ASP A 107 2.20 12.05 2.21
N TRP A 108 2.62 12.37 1.00
CA TRP A 108 2.84 13.73 0.54
C TRP A 108 1.82 14.10 -0.53
N ALA A 109 0.80 14.86 -0.16
CA ALA A 109 -0.24 15.31 -1.07
C ALA A 109 0.31 16.34 -2.05
N ALA A 110 0.14 16.06 -3.33
CA ALA A 110 0.49 16.95 -4.42
C ALA A 110 -0.44 16.68 -5.61
N PRO A 111 -0.71 17.66 -6.47
CA PRO A 111 -1.46 17.44 -7.71
C PRO A 111 -0.81 16.35 -8.56
N VAL A 112 -1.64 15.54 -9.24
CA VAL A 112 -1.14 14.59 -10.25
C VAL A 112 -0.26 15.33 -11.26
N GLY A 113 0.92 14.78 -11.55
CA GLY A 113 1.88 15.41 -12.47
C GLY A 113 2.92 16.31 -11.81
N THR A 114 2.91 16.43 -10.47
CA THR A 114 4.00 17.11 -9.74
C THR A 114 5.30 16.30 -9.87
N SER A 115 6.43 16.98 -10.11
CA SER A 115 7.73 16.32 -10.26
C SER A 115 8.13 15.57 -9.00
N VAL A 116 8.55 14.31 -9.17
CA VAL A 116 9.18 13.49 -8.15
C VAL A 116 10.64 13.29 -8.55
N VAL A 117 11.56 13.69 -7.67
CA VAL A 117 13.00 13.64 -7.91
C VAL A 117 13.68 12.60 -7.01
N ALA A 118 14.84 12.13 -7.43
CA ALA A 118 15.71 11.29 -6.60
C ALA A 118 16.15 12.09 -5.35
N PRO A 119 15.84 11.62 -4.12
CA PRO A 119 16.14 12.37 -2.91
C PRO A 119 17.64 12.35 -2.56
N ALA A 120 18.38 11.44 -3.16
CA ALA A 120 19.84 11.32 -3.07
C ALA A 120 20.34 10.64 -4.35
N SER A 121 21.66 10.74 -4.63
CA SER A 121 22.28 9.95 -5.70
C SER A 121 22.12 8.46 -5.40
N GLY A 122 21.85 7.65 -6.45
CA GLY A 122 21.52 6.26 -6.22
C GLY A 122 21.41 5.42 -7.48
N VAL A 123 20.88 4.20 -7.30
CA VAL A 123 20.54 3.27 -8.38
C VAL A 123 19.10 2.80 -8.23
N ILE A 124 18.38 2.74 -9.34
CA ILE A 124 17.01 2.24 -9.38
C ILE A 124 17.02 0.72 -9.29
N LEU A 125 16.30 0.16 -8.33
CA LEU A 125 16.11 -1.29 -8.18
C LEU A 125 14.89 -1.78 -8.94
N TYR A 126 13.84 -0.97 -8.93
CA TYR A 126 12.55 -1.27 -9.54
C TYR A 126 11.90 0.03 -10.04
N ALA A 127 11.33 -0.01 -11.22
CA ALA A 127 10.53 1.08 -11.77
C ALA A 127 9.49 0.50 -12.71
N ALA A 128 8.21 0.56 -12.34
CA ALA A 128 7.13 0.06 -13.19
C ALA A 128 5.86 0.90 -13.05
N ALA A 129 5.17 1.05 -14.17
CA ALA A 129 3.90 1.78 -14.28
C ALA A 129 2.81 0.89 -14.90
N PRO A 130 2.39 -0.21 -14.22
CA PRO A 130 1.38 -1.13 -14.74
C PRO A 130 -0.02 -0.53 -14.77
N VAL A 131 -0.25 0.58 -14.05
CA VAL A 131 -1.57 1.21 -13.92
C VAL A 131 -1.64 2.42 -14.84
N GLY A 132 -2.43 2.33 -15.90
CA GLY A 132 -2.57 3.37 -16.92
C GLY A 132 -3.45 4.56 -16.52
N SER A 133 -3.95 4.62 -15.29
CA SER A 133 -4.84 5.69 -14.81
C SER A 133 -4.44 6.18 -13.43
N ASN A 134 -4.88 7.42 -13.10
CA ASN A 134 -4.77 7.98 -11.75
C ASN A 134 -6.10 7.91 -11.00
N SER A 135 -6.90 6.89 -11.26
CA SER A 135 -8.18 6.64 -10.61
C SER A 135 -8.01 5.67 -9.44
N GLY A 136 -7.19 6.03 -8.47
CA GLY A 136 -7.00 5.27 -7.25
C GLY A 136 -8.26 5.26 -6.40
N TYR A 137 -8.49 4.17 -5.64
CA TYR A 137 -9.55 4.07 -4.63
C TYR A 137 -9.17 3.04 -3.57
N LEU A 138 -9.73 3.18 -2.40
CA LEU A 138 -9.52 2.23 -1.30
C LEU A 138 -10.01 0.83 -1.71
N GLY A 139 -9.17 -0.19 -1.50
CA GLY A 139 -9.42 -1.56 -1.95
C GLY A 139 -8.91 -1.88 -3.37
N ASN A 140 -8.28 -0.93 -4.05
CA ASN A 140 -7.61 -1.18 -5.32
C ASN A 140 -6.19 -1.75 -5.08
N TRP A 141 -6.02 -3.05 -5.27
CA TRP A 141 -4.76 -3.75 -5.03
C TRP A 141 -3.87 -3.89 -6.27
N THR A 142 -4.05 -3.05 -7.29
CA THR A 142 -3.20 -3.06 -8.49
C THR A 142 -1.79 -2.56 -8.22
N GLY A 143 -0.86 -3.00 -9.06
CA GLY A 143 0.56 -2.66 -8.96
C GLY A 143 1.34 -3.58 -8.02
N TYR A 144 2.64 -3.33 -7.93
CA TYR A 144 3.52 -4.07 -7.04
C TYR A 144 4.40 -3.09 -6.22
N PRO A 145 4.50 -3.27 -4.88
CA PRO A 145 3.74 -4.22 -4.05
C PRO A 145 2.22 -4.02 -4.19
N ALA A 146 1.43 -5.04 -3.82
CA ALA A 146 -0.01 -5.00 -3.98
C ALA A 146 -0.62 -3.73 -3.39
N GLY A 147 -1.39 -2.99 -4.20
CA GLY A 147 -1.95 -1.69 -3.85
C GLY A 147 -1.02 -0.50 -4.08
N GLY A 148 0.27 -0.72 -4.37
CA GLY A 148 1.24 0.36 -4.59
C GLY A 148 0.98 1.18 -5.87
N GLY A 149 0.22 0.63 -6.82
CA GLY A 149 0.02 1.27 -8.11
C GLY A 149 1.30 1.30 -8.94
N ASN A 150 1.64 2.47 -9.47
CA ASN A 150 2.89 2.71 -10.18
C ASN A 150 3.98 3.06 -9.16
N THR A 151 5.11 2.36 -9.21
CA THR A 151 6.09 2.38 -8.12
C THR A 151 7.53 2.48 -8.61
N ILE A 152 8.37 3.09 -7.77
CA ILE A 152 9.83 3.05 -7.88
C ILE A 152 10.40 2.61 -6.53
N GLN A 153 11.43 1.77 -6.55
CA GLN A 153 12.34 1.60 -5.42
C GLN A 153 13.78 1.84 -5.87
N MET A 154 14.54 2.57 -5.07
CA MET A 154 15.94 2.90 -5.35
C MET A 154 16.82 2.71 -4.12
N LEU A 155 18.11 2.44 -4.34
CA LEU A 155 19.16 2.54 -3.32
C LEU A 155 19.77 3.93 -3.35
N CYS A 156 20.05 4.47 -2.18
CA CYS A 156 20.74 5.75 -1.97
C CYS A 156 21.90 5.59 -1.00
N ASN A 157 22.96 6.35 -1.18
CA ASN A 157 24.05 6.44 -0.21
C ASN A 157 24.06 7.84 0.42
N VAL A 158 23.80 7.91 1.71
CA VAL A 158 23.77 9.18 2.46
C VAL A 158 24.73 9.08 3.64
N ASN A 159 25.76 9.92 3.66
CA ASN A 159 26.80 9.92 4.70
C ASN A 159 27.43 8.53 4.92
N GLY A 160 27.59 7.75 3.88
CA GLY A 160 28.18 6.40 3.95
C GLY A 160 27.20 5.30 4.42
N THR A 161 25.97 5.63 4.73
CA THR A 161 24.91 4.66 5.06
C THR A 161 24.07 4.37 3.82
N LEU A 162 23.81 3.10 3.56
CA LEU A 162 22.95 2.68 2.47
C LEU A 162 21.49 2.71 2.93
N TYR A 163 20.64 3.33 2.11
CA TYR A 163 19.20 3.38 2.29
C TYR A 163 18.48 2.83 1.07
N ALA A 164 17.30 2.24 1.26
CA ALA A 164 16.33 2.04 0.19
C ALA A 164 15.18 3.03 0.37
N VAL A 165 14.74 3.64 -0.73
CA VAL A 165 13.60 4.57 -0.75
C VAL A 165 12.60 4.08 -1.77
N SER A 166 11.33 3.98 -1.34
CA SER A 166 10.21 3.56 -2.18
C SER A 166 9.25 4.72 -2.41
N PHE A 167 8.70 4.78 -3.62
CA PHE A 167 7.68 5.73 -4.03
C PHE A 167 6.49 4.95 -4.60
N PHE A 168 5.29 5.21 -4.08
CA PHE A 168 4.06 4.55 -4.50
C PHE A 168 3.04 5.56 -5.01
N HIS A 169 1.99 5.07 -5.64
CA HIS A 169 0.87 5.83 -6.18
C HIS A 169 1.28 6.84 -7.26
N LEU A 170 2.42 6.61 -7.91
CA LEU A 170 2.93 7.47 -8.98
C LEU A 170 1.98 7.49 -10.19
N SER A 171 2.14 8.47 -11.06
CA SER A 171 1.49 8.48 -12.37
C SER A 171 2.14 7.44 -13.30
N GLN A 172 1.58 7.23 -14.48
CA GLN A 172 2.21 6.39 -15.51
C GLN A 172 3.52 6.96 -16.07
N ASN A 173 3.86 8.22 -15.76
CA ASN A 173 5.06 8.88 -16.24
C ASN A 173 6.23 8.57 -15.29
N ILE A 174 6.90 7.45 -15.54
CA ILE A 174 8.16 7.05 -14.90
C ILE A 174 9.27 7.24 -15.94
N TYR A 175 10.35 7.93 -15.56
CA TYR A 175 11.43 8.36 -16.46
C TYR A 175 12.73 7.58 -16.29
N VAL A 176 12.70 6.56 -15.44
CA VAL A 176 13.86 5.73 -15.09
C VAL A 176 13.54 4.25 -15.24
N SER A 177 14.58 3.45 -15.32
CA SER A 177 14.49 1.99 -15.42
C SER A 177 15.37 1.33 -14.36
N ALA A 178 15.05 0.08 -14.00
CA ALA A 178 15.88 -0.72 -13.11
C ALA A 178 17.34 -0.80 -13.63
N GLY A 179 18.31 -0.69 -12.72
CA GLY A 179 19.74 -0.63 -13.00
C GLY A 179 20.27 0.77 -13.38
N GLN A 180 19.42 1.73 -13.60
CA GLN A 180 19.83 3.09 -13.95
C GLN A 180 20.38 3.82 -12.71
N SER A 181 21.57 4.42 -12.85
CA SER A 181 22.09 5.39 -11.87
C SER A 181 21.38 6.72 -12.04
N VAL A 182 21.08 7.37 -10.91
CA VAL A 182 20.45 8.68 -10.85
C VAL A 182 21.23 9.60 -9.92
N SER A 183 21.26 10.88 -10.25
CA SER A 183 21.84 11.92 -9.39
C SER A 183 20.77 12.52 -8.49
N GLN A 184 21.17 13.01 -7.31
CA GLN A 184 20.28 13.76 -6.42
C GLN A 184 19.60 14.91 -7.19
N GLY A 185 18.28 15.07 -7.05
CA GLY A 185 17.50 16.10 -7.75
C GLY A 185 17.07 15.72 -9.18
N GLN A 186 17.55 14.62 -9.73
CA GLN A 186 17.09 14.15 -11.05
C GLN A 186 15.60 13.77 -10.98
N THR A 187 14.78 14.26 -11.92
CA THR A 187 13.38 13.83 -12.03
C THR A 187 13.32 12.36 -12.42
N ILE A 188 12.64 11.56 -11.58
CA ILE A 188 12.48 10.11 -11.77
C ILE A 188 11.06 9.72 -12.17
N ALA A 189 10.06 10.51 -11.76
CA ALA A 189 8.65 10.27 -12.07
C ALA A 189 7.81 11.54 -11.90
N LEU A 190 6.51 11.40 -12.13
CA LEU A 190 5.50 12.37 -11.69
C LEU A 190 4.59 11.74 -10.64
N SER A 191 4.15 12.54 -9.65
CA SER A 191 3.14 12.14 -8.65
C SER A 191 1.83 11.73 -9.33
N GLY A 192 1.07 10.87 -8.68
CA GLY A 192 -0.15 10.31 -9.23
C GLY A 192 -1.23 10.08 -8.19
N ASN A 193 -2.08 9.12 -8.48
CA ASN A 193 -3.13 8.59 -7.60
C ASN A 193 -3.45 7.14 -8.04
N SER A 194 -2.44 6.34 -8.37
CA SER A 194 -2.64 4.96 -8.82
C SER A 194 -2.66 3.98 -7.64
N GLY A 195 -3.32 2.82 -7.82
CA GLY A 195 -3.39 1.79 -6.79
C GLY A 195 -4.37 2.08 -5.65
N ASN A 196 -4.07 1.57 -4.45
CA ASN A 196 -4.92 1.72 -3.26
C ASN A 196 -4.72 3.10 -2.61
N SER A 197 -5.36 4.10 -3.16
CA SER A 197 -5.21 5.51 -2.79
C SER A 197 -6.56 6.20 -2.76
N SER A 198 -6.75 7.12 -1.80
CA SER A 198 -7.98 7.92 -1.64
C SER A 198 -7.91 9.30 -2.29
N GLY A 199 -6.73 9.72 -2.75
CA GLY A 199 -6.52 11.05 -3.35
C GLY A 199 -5.10 11.23 -3.87
N ALA A 200 -4.86 12.25 -4.66
CA ALA A 200 -3.56 12.50 -5.29
C ALA A 200 -2.46 12.75 -4.24
N HIS A 201 -1.52 11.82 -4.15
CA HIS A 201 -0.35 11.90 -3.28
C HIS A 201 0.76 10.95 -3.74
N THR A 202 1.94 11.08 -3.16
CA THR A 202 3.00 10.09 -3.24
C THR A 202 3.25 9.54 -1.84
N HIS A 203 3.11 8.22 -1.67
CA HIS A 203 3.49 7.52 -0.46
C HIS A 203 4.97 7.18 -0.52
N ILE A 204 5.72 7.51 0.53
CA ILE A 204 7.18 7.40 0.58
C ILE A 204 7.58 6.54 1.79
N GLU A 205 8.40 5.51 1.55
CA GLU A 205 8.98 4.70 2.61
C GLU A 205 10.50 4.75 2.55
N VAL A 206 11.15 4.73 3.70
CA VAL A 206 12.61 4.74 3.83
C VAL A 206 13.07 3.58 4.70
N TYR A 207 14.06 2.86 4.23
CA TYR A 207 14.68 1.74 4.93
C TYR A 207 16.17 2.00 5.11
N ASN A 208 16.65 1.91 6.34
CA ASN A 208 18.07 1.94 6.64
C ASN A 208 18.62 0.51 6.46
N LEU A 209 19.56 0.35 5.54
CA LEU A 209 20.21 -0.92 5.25
C LEU A 209 21.55 -1.06 5.97
N GLY A 210 21.95 -0.03 6.73
CA GLY A 210 23.18 -0.04 7.51
C GLY A 210 24.43 -0.08 6.65
N SER A 211 25.32 -1.01 6.99
CA SER A 211 26.60 -1.25 6.30
C SER A 211 26.51 -2.28 5.16
N MET A 212 25.29 -2.63 4.72
CA MET A 212 25.12 -3.55 3.59
C MET A 212 25.83 -2.97 2.35
N SER A 213 26.54 -3.82 1.60
CA SER A 213 27.15 -3.38 0.34
C SER A 213 26.08 -3.16 -0.72
N VAL A 214 26.36 -2.30 -1.70
CA VAL A 214 25.42 -2.08 -2.84
C VAL A 214 25.18 -3.38 -3.60
N SER A 215 26.22 -4.19 -3.81
CA SER A 215 26.10 -5.50 -4.49
C SER A 215 25.21 -6.47 -3.72
N ASP A 216 25.35 -6.53 -2.39
CA ASP A 216 24.52 -7.41 -1.57
C ASP A 216 23.06 -6.94 -1.54
N ALA A 217 22.85 -5.63 -1.49
CA ALA A 217 21.51 -5.04 -1.54
C ALA A 217 20.82 -5.32 -2.89
N VAL A 218 21.52 -5.13 -4.00
CA VAL A 218 21.03 -5.46 -5.34
C VAL A 218 20.72 -6.95 -5.46
N ALA A 219 21.63 -7.82 -5.03
CA ALA A 219 21.43 -9.27 -5.07
C ALA A 219 20.23 -9.70 -4.20
N ARG A 220 20.13 -9.16 -2.98
CA ARG A 220 18.99 -9.44 -2.09
C ARG A 220 17.67 -9.01 -2.69
N PHE A 221 17.60 -7.79 -3.23
CA PHE A 221 16.36 -7.31 -3.86
C PHE A 221 16.02 -8.14 -5.10
N SER A 222 16.98 -8.44 -5.94
CA SER A 222 16.80 -9.26 -7.16
C SER A 222 16.29 -10.67 -6.88
N ALA A 223 16.64 -11.24 -5.72
CA ALA A 223 16.20 -12.58 -5.33
C ALA A 223 14.71 -12.68 -5.01
N GLY A 224 14.05 -11.60 -4.60
CA GLY A 224 12.67 -11.66 -4.14
C GLY A 224 11.82 -10.40 -4.35
N ALA A 225 12.39 -9.31 -4.88
CA ALA A 225 11.74 -8.00 -5.02
C ALA A 225 11.03 -7.55 -3.71
N ASP A 226 11.68 -7.83 -2.55
CA ASP A 226 11.13 -7.51 -1.24
C ASP A 226 11.27 -6.01 -0.94
N PHE A 227 10.23 -5.25 -1.23
CA PHE A 227 10.17 -3.81 -0.96
C PHE A 227 10.26 -3.47 0.52
N ALA A 228 9.91 -4.40 1.39
CA ALA A 228 9.96 -4.20 2.85
C ALA A 228 11.32 -4.57 3.46
N TRP A 229 12.27 -5.12 2.69
CA TRP A 229 13.62 -5.46 3.15
C TRP A 229 13.65 -6.41 4.37
N GLY A 230 12.64 -7.30 4.47
CA GLY A 230 12.49 -8.23 5.60
C GLY A 230 11.87 -7.60 6.84
N THR A 231 11.53 -6.32 6.86
CA THR A 231 10.86 -5.66 7.99
C THR A 231 9.37 -6.02 8.08
N GLY A 232 8.82 -6.59 7.01
CA GLY A 232 7.39 -6.93 6.91
C GLY A 232 6.47 -5.72 6.75
N TRP A 233 5.18 -6.00 6.75
CA TRP A 233 4.11 -5.00 6.52
C TRP A 233 3.26 -4.75 7.78
N SER A 234 3.77 -5.11 8.96
CA SER A 234 3.04 -5.03 10.24
C SER A 234 3.53 -3.95 11.21
N GLY A 235 4.45 -3.07 10.77
CA GLY A 235 4.99 -2.00 11.62
C GLY A 235 6.05 -2.44 12.63
N GLY A 236 6.49 -3.71 12.57
CA GLY A 236 7.66 -4.20 13.31
C GLY A 236 8.98 -3.69 12.69
N SER A 237 10.10 -3.97 13.35
CA SER A 237 11.46 -3.69 12.85
C SER A 237 11.68 -2.23 12.45
N THR A 238 11.26 -1.28 13.29
CA THR A 238 11.54 0.15 13.11
C THR A 238 12.87 0.53 13.73
N CYS A 239 13.63 1.41 13.05
CA CYS A 239 14.91 1.87 13.57
C CYS A 239 14.74 2.67 14.88
N GLU A 240 13.62 3.37 15.04
CA GLU A 240 13.27 4.09 16.27
C GLU A 240 13.10 3.17 17.49
N ALA A 241 12.63 1.93 17.27
CA ALA A 241 12.51 0.92 18.31
C ALA A 241 13.84 0.21 18.63
N GLY A 242 14.94 0.61 17.99
CA GLY A 242 16.26 0.00 18.17
C GLY A 242 16.47 -1.29 17.38
N SER A 243 15.66 -1.56 16.36
CA SER A 243 15.89 -2.70 15.47
C SER A 243 17.20 -2.53 14.71
N ALA A 244 17.95 -3.62 14.55
CA ALA A 244 19.13 -3.64 13.68
C ALA A 244 18.71 -3.46 12.21
N ALA A 245 19.62 -2.90 11.40
CA ALA A 245 19.41 -2.80 9.95
C ALA A 245 19.37 -4.19 9.28
N PRO A 246 18.50 -4.43 8.28
CA PRO A 246 17.52 -3.50 7.75
C PRO A 246 16.39 -3.17 8.71
N CYS A 247 16.12 -1.88 8.87
CA CYS A 247 15.00 -1.39 9.66
C CYS A 247 14.28 -0.24 8.94
N ARG A 248 13.00 -0.07 9.24
CA ARG A 248 12.17 0.98 8.64
C ARG A 248 12.40 2.30 9.37
N GLU A 249 12.74 3.35 8.64
CA GLU A 249 12.89 4.71 9.15
C GLU A 249 11.56 5.47 9.06
N ARG A 250 11.46 6.53 9.86
CA ARG A 250 10.42 7.54 9.72
C ARG A 250 10.84 8.54 8.65
N PRO A 251 10.18 8.60 7.48
CA PRO A 251 10.58 9.51 6.41
C PRO A 251 10.60 11.00 6.80
N GLU A 252 9.75 11.41 7.76
CA GLU A 252 9.72 12.78 8.28
C GLU A 252 11.04 13.24 8.96
N LYS A 253 11.97 12.33 9.24
CA LYS A 253 13.32 12.69 9.66
C LYS A 253 14.14 13.35 8.53
N PHE A 254 13.76 13.09 7.29
CA PHE A 254 14.51 13.45 6.10
C PHE A 254 13.76 14.44 5.21
N PHE A 255 12.42 14.38 5.23
CA PHE A 255 11.52 15.12 4.35
C PHE A 255 10.55 15.97 5.17
N SER A 256 10.54 17.30 4.93
CA SER A 256 9.72 18.28 5.67
C SER A 256 9.23 19.42 4.78
#